data_9df61467e9d9a43fbde0cd95e710e198
#
_entry.id   9df61467e9d9a43fbde0cd95e710e198
#
_cell.length_a   1.000
_cell.length_b   1.000
_cell.length_c   1.000
_cell.angle_alpha   90.00
_cell.angle_beta   90.00
_cell.angle_gamma   90.00
#
_symmetry.space_group_name_H-M   'P 1'
#
loop_
_entity.id
_entity.type
_entity.pdbx_description
1 polymer ?
#
loop_
_entity_poly.entity_id
_entity_poly.type
_entity_poly.pdbx_seq_one_letter_code
_entity_poly.pdbx_strand_id
1 'polypeptide(L)'
;MLAGISGQVTAVEANALVVGCGPFRVRVACPLPLLANAAVGGAVDLHTSLHVREDDLSLYGFADEADLRLFQLLISVSGIGPKGALEILAAGGDAVRQALQSEDVAFLTSIKGIGKRTAERAIIELREKIEHIAPASAPARHPRSSARDEAVAALEGLGW
;
A
#
# COMPACT_ATOMS: atom_id res chain seq x y z
N MET A 1 15.62 0.34 8.54
CA MET A 1 14.32 -0.23 8.20
C MET A 1 13.81 0.45 6.94
N LEU A 2 13.23 -0.26 5.99
CA LEU A 2 12.79 0.28 4.71
C LEU A 2 11.39 0.87 4.88
N ALA A 3 11.27 2.19 4.96
CA ALA A 3 10.01 2.89 5.24
C ALA A 3 9.21 3.21 3.96
N GLY A 4 9.90 3.34 2.84
CA GLY A 4 9.30 3.64 1.55
C GLY A 4 10.27 3.37 0.40
N ILE A 5 9.73 3.34 -0.81
CA ILE A 5 10.49 3.16 -2.03
C ILE A 5 9.93 4.07 -3.13
N SER A 6 10.78 4.90 -3.70
CA SER A 6 10.44 5.79 -4.81
C SER A 6 11.27 5.44 -6.02
N GLY A 7 10.65 5.39 -7.18
CA GLY A 7 11.35 5.05 -8.42
C GLY A 7 10.43 4.88 -9.61
N GLN A 8 10.94 4.29 -10.68
CA GLN A 8 10.16 3.97 -11.87
C GLN A 8 9.75 2.49 -11.88
N VAL A 9 8.52 2.24 -12.29
CA VAL A 9 8.03 0.87 -12.52
C VAL A 9 8.75 0.29 -13.73
N THR A 10 9.53 -0.78 -13.52
CA THR A 10 10.22 -1.50 -14.59
C THR A 10 9.45 -2.72 -15.08
N ALA A 11 8.57 -3.28 -14.24
CA ALA A 11 7.65 -4.35 -14.61
C ALA A 11 6.42 -4.34 -13.70
N VAL A 12 5.27 -4.76 -14.24
CA VAL A 12 4.04 -5.02 -13.49
C VAL A 12 3.79 -6.53 -13.56
N GLU A 13 3.80 -7.17 -12.41
CA GLU A 13 3.51 -8.61 -12.26
C GLU A 13 2.08 -8.82 -11.73
N ALA A 14 1.62 -10.05 -11.66
CA ALA A 14 0.25 -10.37 -11.23
C ALA A 14 -0.07 -9.89 -9.80
N ASN A 15 0.92 -9.81 -8.93
CA ASN A 15 0.77 -9.46 -7.50
C ASN A 15 1.88 -8.53 -6.99
N ALA A 16 2.72 -7.98 -7.86
CA ALA A 16 3.82 -7.12 -7.47
C ALA A 16 4.18 -6.10 -8.55
N LEU A 17 4.78 -5.00 -8.12
CA LEU A 17 5.54 -4.09 -8.97
C LEU A 17 7.03 -4.38 -8.84
N VAL A 18 7.77 -4.25 -9.93
CA VAL A 18 9.22 -4.16 -9.89
C VAL A 18 9.59 -2.70 -10.06
N VAL A 19 10.17 -2.13 -9.02
CA VAL A 19 10.53 -0.70 -8.98
C VAL A 19 12.04 -0.55 -9.12
N GLY A 20 12.45 0.25 -10.08
CA GLY A 20 13.85 0.62 -10.30
C GLY A 20 14.25 1.77 -9.38
N CYS A 21 15.23 1.52 -8.50
CA CYS A 21 15.74 2.46 -7.52
C CYS A 21 17.26 2.58 -7.67
N GLY A 22 17.71 3.54 -8.46
CA GLY A 22 19.12 3.63 -8.82
C GLY A 22 19.60 2.34 -9.52
N PRO A 23 20.65 1.68 -9.03
CA PRO A 23 21.16 0.44 -9.63
C PRO A 23 20.35 -0.81 -9.26
N PHE A 24 19.37 -0.68 -8.35
CA PHE A 24 18.60 -1.81 -7.84
C PHE A 24 17.24 -1.90 -8.52
N ARG A 25 16.73 -3.12 -8.62
CA ARG A 25 15.33 -3.41 -8.94
C ARG A 25 14.73 -4.18 -7.78
N VAL A 26 13.67 -3.62 -7.21
CA VAL A 26 13.04 -4.17 -6.01
C VAL A 26 11.64 -4.64 -6.36
N ARG A 27 11.34 -5.90 -6.04
CA ARG A 27 10.01 -6.45 -6.16
C ARG A 27 9.20 -6.09 -4.93
N VAL A 28 8.04 -5.44 -5.14
CA VAL A 28 7.15 -4.97 -4.08
C VAL A 28 5.78 -5.57 -4.31
N ALA A 29 5.31 -6.41 -3.39
CA ALA A 29 3.96 -6.95 -3.43
C ALA A 29 2.95 -5.86 -3.09
N CYS A 30 1.94 -5.68 -3.93
CA CYS A 30 0.99 -4.57 -3.84
C CYS A 30 -0.46 -5.07 -3.93
N PRO A 31 -1.43 -4.33 -3.34
CA PRO A 31 -2.85 -4.58 -3.56
C PRO A 31 -3.23 -4.42 -5.04
N LEU A 32 -4.22 -5.19 -5.49
CA LEU A 32 -4.65 -5.22 -6.88
C LEU A 32 -5.01 -3.85 -7.47
N PRO A 33 -5.71 -2.94 -6.76
CA PRO A 33 -6.02 -1.61 -7.28
C PRO A 33 -4.77 -0.78 -7.61
N LEU A 34 -3.70 -0.92 -6.82
CA LEU A 34 -2.43 -0.24 -7.08
C LEU A 34 -1.76 -0.80 -8.34
N LEU A 35 -1.78 -2.14 -8.51
CA LEU A 35 -1.24 -2.81 -9.70
C LEU A 35 -1.99 -2.39 -10.97
N ALA A 36 -3.33 -2.32 -10.90
CA ALA A 36 -4.18 -1.96 -12.03
C ALA A 36 -3.94 -0.52 -12.53
N ASN A 37 -3.53 0.39 -11.65
CA ASN A 37 -3.25 1.78 -11.97
C ASN A 37 -1.79 2.06 -12.32
N ALA A 38 -0.90 1.07 -12.16
CA ALA A 38 0.52 1.21 -12.44
C ALA A 38 0.83 0.91 -13.92
N ALA A 39 1.75 1.66 -14.49
CA ALA A 39 2.25 1.44 -15.85
C ALA A 39 3.78 1.37 -15.85
N VAL A 40 4.33 0.51 -16.72
CA VAL A 40 5.79 0.44 -16.92
C VAL A 40 6.31 1.81 -17.39
N GLY A 41 7.39 2.26 -16.77
CA GLY A 41 7.94 3.61 -16.98
C GLY A 41 7.30 4.70 -16.11
N GLY A 42 6.17 4.43 -15.46
CA GLY A 42 5.53 5.35 -14.52
C GLY A 42 6.35 5.51 -13.23
N ALA A 43 6.33 6.71 -12.67
CA ALA A 43 6.92 6.96 -11.35
C ALA A 43 5.97 6.48 -10.25
N VAL A 44 6.52 5.86 -9.22
CA VAL A 44 5.80 5.45 -8.02
C VAL A 44 6.55 5.90 -6.77
N ASP A 45 5.77 6.21 -5.74
CA ASP A 45 6.24 6.45 -4.39
C ASP A 45 5.38 5.60 -3.45
N LEU A 46 5.98 4.61 -2.81
CA LEU A 46 5.28 3.59 -2.05
C LEU A 46 5.71 3.63 -0.58
N HIS A 47 4.74 3.61 0.31
CA HIS A 47 4.95 3.28 1.72
C HIS A 47 5.13 1.78 1.84
N THR A 48 6.17 1.33 2.55
CA THR A 48 6.55 -0.10 2.52
C THR A 48 6.57 -0.75 3.89
N SER A 49 6.28 -2.05 3.92
CA SER A 49 6.46 -2.94 5.06
C SER A 49 7.34 -4.12 4.66
N LEU A 50 8.46 -4.26 5.34
CA LEU A 50 9.41 -5.36 5.12
C LEU A 50 9.10 -6.51 6.09
N HIS A 51 8.89 -7.68 5.54
CA HIS A 51 8.70 -8.92 6.28
C HIS A 51 9.89 -9.84 6.06
N VAL A 52 10.55 -10.19 7.15
CA VAL A 52 11.71 -11.10 7.18
C VAL A 52 11.30 -12.40 7.84
N ARG A 53 11.49 -13.51 7.15
CA ARG A 53 11.37 -14.88 7.66
C ARG A 53 12.69 -15.60 7.47
N GLU A 54 12.83 -16.80 8.00
CA GLU A 54 14.06 -17.59 7.85
C GLU A 54 14.39 -17.90 6.39
N ASP A 55 13.38 -18.11 5.57
CA ASP A 55 13.46 -18.54 4.17
C ASP A 55 12.91 -17.53 3.15
N ASP A 56 12.39 -16.39 3.61
CA ASP A 56 11.76 -15.39 2.73
C ASP A 56 11.98 -13.95 3.20
N LEU A 57 12.19 -13.07 2.23
CA LEU A 57 12.27 -11.63 2.41
C LEU A 57 11.25 -10.98 1.49
N SER A 58 10.13 -10.55 2.05
CA SER A 58 9.02 -9.97 1.30
C SER A 58 8.83 -8.50 1.62
N LEU A 59 8.71 -7.67 0.57
CA LEU A 59 8.40 -6.25 0.68
C LEU A 59 6.98 -6.00 0.18
N TYR A 60 6.18 -5.37 1.00
CA TYR A 60 4.79 -4.98 0.71
C TYR A 60 4.71 -3.47 0.53
N GLY A 61 4.00 -2.99 -0.49
CA GLY A 61 3.91 -1.56 -0.81
C GLY A 61 2.49 -1.07 -1.02
N PHE A 62 2.25 0.17 -0.57
CA PHE A 62 0.97 0.84 -0.54
C PHE A 62 1.11 2.27 -1.04
N ALA A 63 0.06 2.80 -1.68
CA ALA A 63 0.04 4.16 -2.21
C ALA A 63 0.01 5.23 -1.11
N ASP A 64 -0.56 4.90 0.04
CA ASP A 64 -0.68 5.80 1.18
C ASP A 64 -0.38 5.12 2.52
N GLU A 65 -0.11 5.94 3.52
CA GLU A 65 0.24 5.49 4.87
C GLU A 65 -0.96 4.83 5.58
N ALA A 66 -2.19 5.24 5.25
CA ALA A 66 -3.38 4.68 5.88
C ALA A 66 -3.59 3.21 5.49
N ASP A 67 -3.36 2.86 4.24
CA ASP A 67 -3.41 1.47 3.76
C ASP A 67 -2.24 0.64 4.31
N LEU A 68 -1.04 1.23 4.43
CA LEU A 68 0.07 0.57 5.12
C LEU A 68 -0.27 0.26 6.58
N ARG A 69 -0.84 1.22 7.32
CA ARG A 69 -1.25 1.01 8.71
C ARG A 69 -2.36 -0.04 8.83
N LEU A 70 -3.35 0.00 7.93
CA LEU A 70 -4.40 -1.00 7.89
C LEU A 70 -3.84 -2.39 7.60
N PHE A 71 -2.91 -2.53 6.66
CA PHE A 71 -2.20 -3.77 6.40
C PHE A 71 -1.51 -4.31 7.66
N GLN A 72 -0.76 -3.47 8.37
CA GLN A 72 -0.06 -3.85 9.59
C GLN A 72 -1.02 -4.32 10.69
N LEU A 73 -2.18 -3.68 10.84
CA LEU A 73 -3.22 -4.10 11.76
C LEU A 73 -3.83 -5.44 11.34
N LEU A 74 -4.15 -5.61 10.06
CA LEU A 74 -4.74 -6.85 9.54
C LEU A 74 -3.83 -8.06 9.80
N ILE A 75 -2.53 -7.96 9.55
CA ILE A 75 -1.59 -9.05 9.78
C ILE A 75 -1.33 -9.35 11.27
N SER A 76 -1.71 -8.45 12.18
CA SER A 76 -1.65 -8.71 13.63
C SER A 76 -2.78 -9.62 14.10
N VAL A 77 -3.84 -9.78 13.30
CA VAL A 77 -4.98 -10.66 13.61
C VAL A 77 -4.61 -12.11 13.31
N SER A 78 -4.77 -12.98 14.28
CA SER A 78 -4.53 -14.42 14.09
C SER A 78 -5.43 -14.99 12.99
N GLY A 79 -4.83 -15.60 11.98
CA GLY A 79 -5.52 -16.16 10.81
C GLY A 79 -5.51 -15.24 9.59
N ILE A 80 -4.95 -14.02 9.69
CA ILE A 80 -4.73 -13.14 8.55
C ILE A 80 -3.22 -13.02 8.31
N GLY A 81 -2.74 -13.67 7.25
CA GLY A 81 -1.36 -13.49 6.79
C GLY A 81 -1.22 -12.34 5.79
N PRO A 82 0.02 -12.01 5.38
CA PRO A 82 0.25 -10.90 4.44
C PRO A 82 -0.51 -11.02 3.12
N LYS A 83 -0.63 -12.23 2.55
CA LYS A 83 -1.42 -12.46 1.33
C LYS A 83 -2.91 -12.18 1.57
N GLY A 84 -3.46 -12.66 2.68
CA GLY A 84 -4.86 -12.39 3.06
C GLY A 84 -5.12 -10.91 3.28
N ALA A 85 -4.18 -10.20 3.91
CA ALA A 85 -4.28 -8.76 4.10
C ALA A 85 -4.27 -7.98 2.77
N LEU A 86 -3.46 -8.39 1.77
CA LEU A 86 -3.50 -7.79 0.43
C LEU A 86 -4.83 -8.07 -0.28
N GLU A 87 -5.40 -9.28 -0.16
CA GLU A 87 -6.72 -9.60 -0.71
C GLU A 87 -7.84 -8.76 -0.05
N ILE A 88 -7.74 -8.52 1.26
CA ILE A 88 -8.66 -7.63 1.96
C ILE A 88 -8.54 -6.21 1.42
N LEU A 89 -7.34 -5.68 1.30
CA LEU A 89 -7.09 -4.34 0.78
C LEU A 89 -7.44 -4.19 -0.71
N ALA A 90 -7.50 -5.29 -1.46
CA ALA A 90 -7.99 -5.28 -2.84
C ALA A 90 -9.46 -4.87 -2.95
N ALA A 91 -10.26 -5.03 -1.89
CA ALA A 91 -11.63 -4.52 -1.80
C ALA A 91 -11.72 -2.99 -1.56
N GLY A 92 -10.58 -2.33 -1.36
CA GLY A 92 -10.45 -0.90 -1.06
C GLY A 92 -10.27 -0.62 0.42
N GLY A 93 -9.20 0.06 0.79
CA GLY A 93 -8.85 0.34 2.18
C GLY A 93 -9.95 1.07 2.96
N ASP A 94 -10.61 2.08 2.34
CA ASP A 94 -11.71 2.82 2.97
C ASP A 94 -12.94 1.93 3.23
N ALA A 95 -13.32 1.08 2.25
CA ALA A 95 -14.44 0.17 2.41
C ALA A 95 -14.19 -0.85 3.52
N VAL A 96 -12.96 -1.35 3.63
CA VAL A 96 -12.54 -2.26 4.71
C VAL A 96 -12.58 -1.56 6.07
N ARG A 97 -12.06 -0.33 6.16
CA ARG A 97 -12.12 0.47 7.40
C ARG A 97 -13.57 0.67 7.86
N GLN A 98 -14.44 1.06 6.91
CA GLN A 98 -15.87 1.24 7.19
C GLN A 98 -16.53 -0.07 7.66
N ALA A 99 -16.27 -1.19 6.98
CA ALA A 99 -16.82 -2.50 7.35
C ALA A 99 -16.38 -2.95 8.75
N LEU A 100 -15.13 -2.70 9.11
CA LEU A 100 -14.62 -3.00 10.45
C LEU A 100 -15.26 -2.09 11.53
N GLN A 101 -15.50 -0.82 11.25
CA GLN A 101 -16.16 0.12 12.15
C GLN A 101 -17.66 -0.19 12.32
N SER A 102 -18.34 -0.54 11.23
CA SER A 102 -19.79 -0.88 11.23
C SER A 102 -20.07 -2.34 11.57
N GLU A 103 -19.05 -3.12 11.89
CA GLU A 103 -19.14 -4.56 12.22
C GLU A 103 -19.78 -5.40 11.09
N ASP A 104 -19.53 -5.02 9.82
CA ASP A 104 -20.07 -5.70 8.65
C ASP A 104 -19.33 -7.02 8.35
N VAL A 105 -19.74 -8.07 9.08
CA VAL A 105 -19.23 -9.43 8.90
C VAL A 105 -19.52 -9.95 7.48
N ALA A 106 -20.66 -9.55 6.87
CA ALA A 106 -21.06 -10.03 5.56
C ALA A 106 -20.10 -9.51 4.48
N PHE A 107 -19.75 -8.23 4.53
CA PHE A 107 -18.76 -7.66 3.63
C PHE A 107 -17.41 -8.37 3.78
N LEU A 108 -16.90 -8.51 5.00
CA LEU A 108 -15.59 -9.12 5.24
C LEU A 108 -15.54 -10.59 4.80
N THR A 109 -16.61 -11.36 4.98
CA THR A 109 -16.68 -12.75 4.53
C THR A 109 -16.87 -12.91 3.02
N SER A 110 -17.29 -11.87 2.32
CA SER A 110 -17.34 -11.86 0.86
C SER A 110 -15.93 -11.83 0.22
N ILE A 111 -14.94 -11.42 0.99
CA ILE A 111 -13.54 -11.37 0.53
C ILE A 111 -12.96 -12.78 0.54
N LYS A 112 -12.37 -13.17 -0.59
CA LYS A 112 -11.76 -14.49 -0.76
C LYS A 112 -10.72 -14.80 0.33
N GLY A 113 -10.89 -15.93 0.99
CA GLY A 113 -9.95 -16.41 2.02
C GLY A 113 -10.25 -15.90 3.44
N ILE A 114 -11.29 -15.09 3.63
CA ILE A 114 -11.75 -14.65 4.94
C ILE A 114 -13.00 -15.42 5.36
N GLY A 115 -12.84 -16.30 6.36
CA GLY A 115 -13.95 -17.01 6.96
C GLY A 115 -14.65 -16.19 8.06
N LYS A 116 -15.86 -16.59 8.43
CA LYS A 116 -16.69 -15.93 9.45
C LYS A 116 -15.93 -15.69 10.77
N ARG A 117 -15.23 -16.71 11.28
CA ARG A 117 -14.45 -16.59 12.53
C ARG A 117 -13.31 -15.57 12.43
N THR A 118 -12.66 -15.50 11.27
CA THR A 118 -11.57 -14.54 11.02
C THR A 118 -12.14 -13.12 10.92
N ALA A 119 -13.26 -12.94 10.24
CA ALA A 119 -13.94 -11.64 10.12
C ALA A 119 -14.40 -11.13 11.51
N GLU A 120 -15.07 -11.95 12.29
CA GLU A 120 -15.52 -11.61 13.66
C GLU A 120 -14.33 -11.25 14.55
N ARG A 121 -13.24 -12.00 14.49
CA ARG A 121 -12.01 -11.71 15.24
C ARG A 121 -11.39 -10.39 14.79
N ALA A 122 -11.29 -10.15 13.48
CA ALA A 122 -10.75 -8.90 12.95
C ALA A 122 -11.55 -7.69 13.45
N ILE A 123 -12.87 -7.78 13.48
CA ILE A 123 -13.74 -6.72 14.00
C ILE A 123 -13.42 -6.46 15.48
N ILE A 124 -13.41 -7.51 16.31
CA ILE A 124 -13.17 -7.39 17.76
C ILE A 124 -11.79 -6.77 18.05
N GLU A 125 -10.75 -7.22 17.34
CA GLU A 125 -9.38 -6.81 17.63
C GLU A 125 -9.01 -5.45 17.02
N LEU A 126 -9.67 -5.05 15.91
CA LEU A 126 -9.24 -3.88 15.13
C LEU A 126 -10.17 -2.68 15.25
N ARG A 127 -11.43 -2.84 15.64
CA ARG A 127 -12.41 -1.75 15.68
C ARG A 127 -11.88 -0.49 16.37
N GLU A 128 -11.39 -0.61 17.60
CA GLU A 128 -10.87 0.53 18.37
C GLU A 128 -9.56 1.11 17.75
N LYS A 129 -8.72 0.24 17.21
CA LYS A 129 -7.44 0.65 16.64
C LYS A 129 -7.58 1.41 15.33
N ILE A 130 -8.65 1.14 14.57
CA ILE A 130 -8.91 1.76 13.27
C ILE A 130 -9.41 3.20 13.42
N GLU A 131 -10.08 3.54 14.51
CA GLU A 131 -10.53 4.91 14.78
C GLU A 131 -9.37 5.93 14.77
N HIS A 132 -8.16 5.49 15.03
CA HIS A 132 -6.95 6.31 15.02
C HIS A 132 -6.23 6.34 13.66
N ILE A 133 -6.72 5.60 12.65
CA ILE A 133 -6.19 5.71 11.29
C ILE A 133 -6.95 6.82 10.57
N ALA A 134 -6.26 7.91 10.26
CA ALA A 134 -6.83 8.96 9.41
C ALA A 134 -7.32 8.33 8.09
N PRO A 135 -8.46 8.80 7.53
CA PRO A 135 -8.89 8.36 6.20
C PRO A 135 -7.74 8.61 5.20
N ALA A 136 -7.65 7.76 4.18
CA ALA A 136 -6.64 7.92 3.14
C ALA A 136 -6.67 9.36 2.64
N SER A 137 -5.62 10.11 2.90
CA SER A 137 -5.44 11.41 2.27
C SER A 137 -5.37 11.13 0.78
N ALA A 138 -6.10 11.91 -0.02
CA ALA A 138 -5.94 11.87 -1.48
C ALA A 138 -4.44 11.83 -1.79
N PRO A 139 -3.98 10.99 -2.74
CA PRO A 139 -2.57 10.74 -2.96
C PRO A 139 -1.85 12.08 -2.93
N ALA A 140 -0.90 12.21 -2.03
CA ALA A 140 -0.08 13.39 -1.94
C ALA A 140 0.54 13.55 -3.32
N ARG A 141 0.00 14.47 -4.11
CA ARG A 141 0.68 14.98 -5.28
C ARG A 141 1.91 15.65 -4.71
N HIS A 142 3.00 14.88 -4.58
CA HIS A 142 4.27 15.52 -4.43
C HIS A 142 4.37 16.53 -5.58
N PRO A 143 4.58 17.82 -5.29
CA PRO A 143 4.84 18.74 -6.36
C PRO A 143 6.02 18.14 -7.11
N ARG A 144 5.80 17.81 -8.38
CA ARG A 144 6.86 17.50 -9.32
C ARG A 144 7.61 18.80 -9.58
N SER A 145 8.32 19.30 -8.58
CA SER A 145 9.48 20.10 -8.90
C SER A 145 10.57 19.10 -9.25
N SER A 146 10.60 18.67 -10.48
CA SER A 146 11.79 18.00 -10.95
C SER A 146 12.92 19.03 -10.79
N ALA A 147 14.11 18.58 -10.37
CA ALA A 147 15.28 19.45 -10.35
C ALA A 147 15.46 20.19 -11.69
N ARG A 148 14.86 19.66 -12.76
CA ARG A 148 14.77 20.26 -14.09
C ARG A 148 13.83 21.48 -14.11
N ASP A 149 12.66 21.42 -13.47
CA ASP A 149 11.70 22.54 -13.45
C ASP A 149 12.20 23.67 -12.55
N GLU A 150 12.91 23.35 -11.46
CA GLU A 150 13.62 24.32 -10.63
C GLU A 150 14.81 24.94 -11.38
N ALA A 151 15.56 24.14 -12.12
CA ALA A 151 16.67 24.63 -12.94
C ALA A 151 16.16 25.53 -14.09
N VAL A 152 15.05 25.17 -14.73
CA VAL A 152 14.44 26.00 -15.79
C VAL A 152 13.95 27.32 -15.21
N ALA A 153 13.22 27.30 -14.09
CA ALA A 153 12.75 28.52 -13.42
C ALA A 153 13.91 29.42 -12.95
N ALA A 154 15.02 28.82 -12.47
CA ALA A 154 16.22 29.57 -12.10
C ALA A 154 16.92 30.20 -13.32
N LEU A 155 16.99 29.51 -14.46
CA LEU A 155 17.56 30.01 -15.70
C LEU A 155 16.72 31.13 -16.31
N GLU A 156 15.37 30.99 -16.32
CA GLU A 156 14.47 32.05 -16.78
C GLU A 156 14.57 33.31 -15.88
N GLY A 157 14.72 33.12 -14.54
CA GLY A 157 14.96 34.22 -13.60
C GLY A 157 16.29 34.95 -13.79
N LEU A 158 17.27 34.33 -14.47
CA LEU A 158 18.56 34.90 -14.80
C LEU A 158 18.62 35.49 -16.22
N GLY A 159 17.50 35.46 -16.96
CA GLY A 159 17.38 36.11 -18.27
C GLY A 159 17.98 35.28 -19.42
N TRP A 160 18.05 33.96 -19.28
CA TRP A 160 18.48 33.02 -20.31
C TRP A 160 17.29 32.36 -20.97
#